data_3b880f565eae6948eaa253a6954bac6e
#
_entry.id   3b880f565eae6948eaa253a6954bac6e
#
_cell.length_a   1.000
_cell.length_b   1.000
_cell.length_c   1.000
_cell.angle_alpha   90.00
_cell.angle_beta   90.00
_cell.angle_gamma   90.00
#
_symmetry.space_group_name_H-M   'P 1'
#
loop_
_entity.id
_entity.type
_entity.pdbx_description
1 polymer ?
#
loop_
_entity_poly.entity_id
_entity_poly.type
_entity_poly.pdbx_seq_one_letter_code
_entity_poly.pdbx_strand_id
1 'polypeptide(L)'
;GKRVLLISQDGHVGGLTASGLGATDINQREAIGGLSREFYQRVYDYYSRSEVWTNPEGWEYYSRQLGKYFWRGKNDSLRMQWMFEPHVAEKIFQDMLLEAGVEVVFGERLDLQVGVEKKGNRIVRIRMENGRVYEGHMYIDATYEGDLMALAGVSYTVGREANALYGET
;
A
#
# COMPACT_ATOMS: atom_id res chain seq x y z
N GLY A 1 4.23 -20.44 -8.77
CA GLY A 1 4.44 -19.04 -8.50
C GLY A 1 5.79 -18.77 -7.84
N LYS A 2 6.09 -17.51 -7.52
CA LYS A 2 7.27 -17.14 -6.73
C LYS A 2 6.92 -17.21 -5.25
N ARG A 3 7.87 -17.62 -4.40
CA ARG A 3 7.72 -17.48 -2.95
C ARG A 3 8.12 -16.07 -2.57
N VAL A 4 7.24 -15.37 -1.87
CA VAL A 4 7.41 -13.97 -1.48
C VAL A 4 7.28 -13.86 0.03
N LEU A 5 8.13 -13.02 0.64
CA LEU A 5 8.03 -12.59 2.03
C LEU A 5 7.89 -11.06 2.03
N LEU A 6 6.87 -10.55 2.70
CA LEU A 6 6.72 -9.13 3.00
C LEU A 6 7.20 -8.89 4.42
N ILE A 7 8.11 -7.94 4.58
CA ILE A 7 8.65 -7.54 5.89
C ILE A 7 8.20 -6.11 6.16
N SER A 8 7.55 -5.89 7.29
CA SER A 8 7.09 -4.56 7.72
C SER A 8 7.71 -4.21 9.06
N GLN A 9 8.20 -2.97 9.19
CA GLN A 9 8.64 -2.43 10.48
C GLN A 9 7.44 -2.18 11.41
N ASP A 10 6.27 -1.90 10.85
CA ASP A 10 5.04 -1.62 11.57
C ASP A 10 4.24 -2.90 11.82
N GLY A 11 3.21 -2.79 12.65
CA GLY A 11 2.23 -3.86 12.89
C GLY A 11 1.12 -3.93 11.83
N HIS A 12 1.23 -3.14 10.75
CA HIS A 12 0.19 -2.93 9.75
C HIS A 12 0.73 -3.07 8.33
N VAL A 13 -0.16 -3.38 7.39
CA VAL A 13 0.09 -3.34 5.95
C VAL A 13 -0.80 -2.31 5.27
N GLY A 14 -0.36 -1.77 4.13
CA GLY A 14 -1.14 -0.84 3.33
C GLY A 14 -0.74 0.63 3.46
N GLY A 15 0.27 0.93 4.28
CA GLY A 15 0.85 2.28 4.41
C GLY A 15 -0.22 3.33 4.75
N LEU A 16 -0.14 4.52 4.15
CA LEU A 16 -1.07 5.62 4.40
C LEU A 16 -2.53 5.27 4.10
N THR A 17 -2.79 4.39 3.14
CA THR A 17 -4.14 3.94 2.78
C THR A 17 -4.82 3.21 3.95
N ALA A 18 -4.06 2.44 4.73
CA ALA A 18 -4.56 1.72 5.90
C ALA A 18 -4.32 2.48 7.23
N SER A 19 -3.65 3.65 7.19
CA SER A 19 -3.26 4.40 8.41
C SER A 19 -3.92 5.77 8.53
N GLY A 20 -4.95 6.07 7.74
CA GLY A 20 -5.74 7.29 7.91
C GLY A 20 -6.16 8.04 6.67
N LEU A 21 -5.52 7.84 5.52
CA LEU A 21 -5.95 8.43 4.25
C LEU A 21 -7.08 7.61 3.63
N GLY A 22 -8.26 7.67 4.24
CA GLY A 22 -9.44 6.93 3.83
C GLY A 22 -10.21 7.52 2.65
N ALA A 23 -9.68 8.53 1.99
CA ALA A 23 -10.27 9.13 0.79
C ALA A 23 -9.24 9.18 -0.34
N THR A 24 -9.59 8.65 -1.49
CA THR A 24 -8.73 8.67 -2.68
C THR A 24 -9.19 9.76 -3.63
N ASP A 25 -8.33 10.74 -3.88
CA ASP A 25 -8.54 11.74 -4.91
C ASP A 25 -8.31 11.13 -6.29
N ILE A 26 -9.37 10.97 -7.04
CA ILE A 26 -9.34 10.33 -8.35
C ILE A 26 -10.06 11.16 -9.39
N ASN A 27 -9.41 11.45 -10.50
CA ASN A 27 -9.99 12.18 -11.61
C ASN A 27 -10.47 11.26 -12.74
N GLN A 28 -9.64 10.27 -13.12
CA GLN A 28 -9.96 9.34 -14.22
C GLN A 28 -10.05 7.91 -13.68
N ARG A 29 -11.22 7.53 -13.21
CA ARG A 29 -11.50 6.24 -12.59
C ARG A 29 -11.25 5.06 -13.53
N GLU A 30 -11.54 5.25 -14.79
CA GLU A 30 -11.40 4.25 -15.85
C GLU A 30 -9.94 3.85 -16.07
N ALA A 31 -9.00 4.75 -15.76
CA ALA A 31 -7.57 4.50 -15.87
C ALA A 31 -7.02 3.54 -14.80
N ILE A 32 -7.77 3.37 -13.69
CA ILE A 32 -7.35 2.45 -12.63
C ILE A 32 -7.54 1.01 -13.10
N GLY A 33 -6.45 0.23 -13.02
CA GLY A 33 -6.41 -1.17 -13.46
C GLY A 33 -5.68 -2.10 -12.49
N GLY A 34 -5.58 -3.37 -12.86
CA GLY A 34 -4.84 -4.39 -12.12
C GLY A 34 -5.29 -4.53 -10.66
N LEU A 35 -4.33 -4.75 -9.76
CA LEU A 35 -4.58 -4.92 -8.33
C LEU A 35 -5.20 -3.69 -7.67
N SER A 36 -4.92 -2.48 -8.15
CA SER A 36 -5.55 -1.27 -7.62
C SER A 36 -7.05 -1.27 -7.91
N ARG A 37 -7.47 -1.67 -9.11
CA ARG A 37 -8.90 -1.82 -9.42
C ARG A 37 -9.56 -2.86 -8.53
N GLU A 38 -8.92 -4.01 -8.37
CA GLU A 38 -9.40 -5.08 -7.50
C GLU A 38 -9.56 -4.60 -6.05
N PHE A 39 -8.59 -3.87 -5.51
CA PHE A 39 -8.69 -3.28 -4.17
C PHE A 39 -9.95 -2.43 -4.03
N TYR A 40 -10.18 -1.46 -4.92
CA TYR A 40 -11.35 -0.58 -4.85
C TYR A 40 -12.67 -1.31 -5.09
N GLN A 41 -12.67 -2.39 -5.87
CA GLN A 41 -13.84 -3.26 -6.02
C GLN A 41 -14.14 -4.05 -4.75
N ARG A 42 -13.12 -4.56 -4.06
CA ARG A 42 -13.29 -5.21 -2.76
C ARG A 42 -13.79 -4.24 -1.69
N VAL A 43 -13.34 -2.98 -1.72
CA VAL A 43 -13.90 -1.91 -0.87
C VAL A 43 -15.38 -1.70 -1.18
N TYR A 44 -15.75 -1.62 -2.45
CA TYR A 44 -17.15 -1.51 -2.88
C TYR A 44 -17.98 -2.70 -2.38
N ASP A 45 -17.50 -3.92 -2.54
CA ASP A 45 -18.20 -5.12 -2.12
C ASP A 45 -18.34 -5.20 -0.59
N TYR A 46 -17.33 -4.74 0.16
CA TYR A 46 -17.42 -4.62 1.61
C TYR A 46 -18.58 -3.71 2.03
N TYR A 47 -18.61 -2.47 1.55
CA TYR A 47 -19.66 -1.51 1.91
C TYR A 47 -21.01 -1.78 1.22
N SER A 48 -21.09 -2.75 0.32
CA SER A 48 -22.34 -3.19 -0.29
C SER A 48 -23.18 -4.06 0.63
N ARG A 49 -22.59 -4.60 1.67
CA ARG A 49 -23.23 -5.47 2.65
C ARG A 49 -23.91 -4.63 3.73
N SER A 50 -25.18 -4.91 4.01
CA SER A 50 -25.94 -4.17 5.04
C SER A 50 -25.39 -4.37 6.45
N GLU A 51 -24.84 -5.55 6.73
CA GLU A 51 -24.35 -5.95 8.05
C GLU A 51 -23.07 -5.21 8.50
N VAL A 52 -22.35 -4.57 7.59
CA VAL A 52 -21.16 -3.77 7.97
C VAL A 52 -21.50 -2.37 8.48
N TRP A 53 -22.75 -1.98 8.36
CA TRP A 53 -23.23 -0.67 8.81
C TRP A 53 -23.82 -0.79 10.21
N THR A 54 -23.17 -0.16 11.18
CA THR A 54 -23.63 -0.12 12.58
C THR A 54 -24.89 0.73 12.75
N ASN A 55 -25.16 1.62 11.79
CA ASN A 55 -26.33 2.47 11.75
C ASN A 55 -27.03 2.34 10.38
N PRO A 56 -28.29 1.87 10.31
CA PRO A 56 -29.04 1.78 9.07
C PRO A 56 -29.18 3.11 8.32
N GLU A 57 -29.26 4.23 9.07
CA GLU A 57 -29.31 5.59 8.49
C GLU A 57 -27.96 5.96 7.87
N GLY A 58 -26.86 5.44 8.38
CA GLY A 58 -25.52 5.63 7.84
C GLY A 58 -25.42 5.17 6.39
N TRP A 59 -25.96 4.00 6.07
CA TRP A 59 -26.04 3.49 4.70
C TRP A 59 -26.80 4.46 3.78
N GLU A 60 -27.98 4.92 4.22
CA GLU A 60 -28.80 5.83 3.43
C GLU A 60 -28.13 7.20 3.28
N TYR A 61 -27.54 7.71 4.35
CA TYR A 61 -26.75 8.94 4.33
C TYR A 61 -25.59 8.87 3.36
N TYR A 62 -24.72 7.84 3.52
CA TYR A 62 -23.56 7.67 2.64
C TYR A 62 -23.93 7.37 1.20
N SER A 63 -24.97 6.60 0.95
CA SER A 63 -25.42 6.32 -0.42
C SER A 63 -25.96 7.56 -1.13
N ARG A 64 -26.51 8.54 -0.40
CA ARG A 64 -27.01 9.81 -0.93
C ARG A 64 -25.95 10.90 -1.03
N GLN A 65 -25.13 11.06 -0.01
CA GLN A 65 -24.10 12.11 0.06
C GLN A 65 -22.89 11.80 -0.81
N LEU A 66 -22.46 10.55 -0.86
CA LEU A 66 -21.33 10.11 -1.65
C LEU A 66 -21.58 10.15 -3.16
N GLY A 67 -22.83 10.19 -3.59
CA GLY A 67 -23.20 10.34 -5.00
C GLY A 67 -22.70 11.62 -5.67
N LYS A 68 -22.24 12.62 -4.89
CA LYS A 68 -21.76 13.89 -5.44
C LYS A 68 -20.25 13.96 -5.61
N TYR A 69 -19.47 13.27 -4.73
CA TYR A 69 -18.02 13.35 -4.71
C TYR A 69 -17.32 11.98 -4.65
N PHE A 70 -17.99 10.94 -4.16
CA PHE A 70 -17.42 9.62 -3.93
C PHE A 70 -18.39 8.56 -4.40
N TRP A 71 -18.39 8.38 -5.67
CA TRP A 71 -19.37 7.62 -6.40
C TRP A 71 -19.67 6.22 -5.85
N ARG A 72 -20.90 6.09 -5.44
CA ARG A 72 -21.65 4.87 -5.40
C ARG A 72 -23.00 5.10 -6.07
N GLY A 73 -22.99 5.23 -7.40
CA GLY A 73 -24.24 5.17 -8.15
C GLY A 73 -24.74 3.72 -8.17
N LYS A 74 -26.04 3.51 -8.02
CA LYS A 74 -26.68 2.19 -8.25
C LYS A 74 -26.32 1.57 -9.60
N ASN A 75 -25.70 2.33 -10.48
CA ASN A 75 -25.32 1.99 -11.85
C ASN A 75 -23.81 2.19 -12.09
N ASP A 76 -22.96 2.19 -11.07
CA ASP A 76 -21.52 2.24 -11.30
C ASP A 76 -21.04 0.91 -11.85
N SER A 77 -20.86 0.87 -13.18
CA SER A 77 -20.38 -0.31 -13.91
C SER A 77 -18.98 -0.75 -13.46
N LEU A 78 -18.20 0.16 -12.86
CA LEU A 78 -16.84 -0.13 -12.39
C LEU A 78 -16.83 -0.82 -11.03
N ARG A 79 -17.92 -0.64 -10.24
CA ARG A 79 -18.06 -1.20 -8.88
C ARG A 79 -16.84 -0.88 -8.00
N MET A 80 -16.40 0.36 -7.99
CA MET A 80 -15.25 0.83 -7.21
C MET A 80 -15.70 1.87 -6.17
N GLN A 81 -15.15 1.80 -4.96
CA GLN A 81 -15.39 2.71 -3.85
C GLN A 81 -14.10 3.41 -3.44
N TRP A 82 -14.12 4.74 -3.36
CA TRP A 82 -12.95 5.59 -3.17
C TRP A 82 -12.79 6.13 -1.74
N MET A 83 -13.82 5.97 -0.92
CA MET A 83 -13.77 6.28 0.51
C MET A 83 -13.96 5.02 1.32
N PHE A 84 -13.16 4.89 2.36
CA PHE A 84 -13.16 3.73 3.23
C PHE A 84 -12.49 4.04 4.55
N GLU A 85 -12.81 3.24 5.56
CA GLU A 85 -12.15 3.28 6.85
C GLU A 85 -10.80 2.56 6.79
N PRO A 86 -9.77 3.02 7.54
CA PRO A 86 -8.45 2.42 7.51
C PRO A 86 -8.45 0.92 7.79
N HIS A 87 -9.21 0.46 8.77
CA HIS A 87 -9.28 -0.96 9.12
C HIS A 87 -9.88 -1.84 8.00
N VAL A 88 -10.76 -1.27 7.18
CA VAL A 88 -11.33 -1.97 6.01
C VAL A 88 -10.26 -2.12 4.92
N ALA A 89 -9.50 -1.06 4.68
CA ALA A 89 -8.39 -1.11 3.74
C ALA A 89 -7.34 -2.14 4.17
N GLU A 90 -6.93 -2.12 5.44
CA GLU A 90 -5.97 -3.08 5.99
C GLU A 90 -6.47 -4.52 5.85
N LYS A 91 -7.73 -4.77 6.22
CA LYS A 91 -8.34 -6.11 6.06
C LYS A 91 -8.28 -6.58 4.61
N ILE A 92 -8.61 -5.71 3.66
CA ILE A 92 -8.58 -6.07 2.23
C ILE A 92 -7.15 -6.38 1.77
N PHE A 93 -6.14 -5.60 2.19
CA PHE A 93 -4.74 -5.91 1.88
C PHE A 93 -4.30 -7.23 2.47
N GLN A 94 -4.67 -7.52 3.72
CA GLN A 94 -4.38 -8.80 4.37
C GLN A 94 -5.02 -9.98 3.63
N ASP A 95 -6.29 -9.84 3.24
CA ASP A 95 -6.99 -10.87 2.46
C ASP A 95 -6.31 -11.12 1.10
N MET A 96 -5.92 -10.05 0.39
CA MET A 96 -5.21 -10.16 -0.89
C MET A 96 -3.82 -10.82 -0.74
N LEU A 97 -3.09 -10.50 0.33
CA LEU A 97 -1.79 -11.12 0.62
C LEU A 97 -1.95 -12.62 0.95
N LEU A 98 -2.94 -12.95 1.75
CA LEU A 98 -3.26 -14.33 2.11
C LEU A 98 -3.64 -15.16 0.87
N GLU A 99 -4.51 -14.65 0.03
CA GLU A 99 -4.94 -15.30 -1.22
C GLU A 99 -3.76 -15.51 -2.20
N ALA A 100 -2.81 -14.56 -2.21
CA ALA A 100 -1.60 -14.66 -3.00
C ALA A 100 -0.54 -15.60 -2.38
N GLY A 101 -0.76 -16.11 -1.18
CA GLY A 101 0.19 -16.95 -0.44
C GLY A 101 1.45 -16.19 -0.01
N VAL A 102 1.33 -14.87 0.25
CA VAL A 102 2.43 -14.04 0.73
C VAL A 102 2.49 -14.12 2.25
N GLU A 103 3.64 -14.57 2.76
CA GLU A 103 3.93 -14.51 4.19
C GLU A 103 4.28 -13.08 4.59
N VAL A 104 3.75 -12.62 5.74
CA VAL A 104 4.02 -11.28 6.27
C VAL A 104 4.70 -11.39 7.63
N VAL A 105 5.78 -10.67 7.82
CA VAL A 105 6.49 -10.54 9.09
C VAL A 105 6.43 -9.09 9.54
N PHE A 106 5.87 -8.87 10.72
CA PHE A 106 5.72 -7.55 11.32
C PHE A 106 6.79 -7.27 12.38
N GLY A 107 7.01 -5.98 12.67
CA GLY A 107 7.91 -5.53 13.72
C GLY A 107 9.38 -5.76 13.40
N GLU A 108 9.73 -5.87 12.13
CA GLU A 108 11.09 -6.12 11.65
C GLU A 108 11.63 -4.88 10.94
N ARG A 109 12.60 -4.21 11.56
CA ARG A 109 13.23 -3.01 11.04
C ARG A 109 14.59 -3.30 10.46
N LEU A 110 14.88 -2.78 9.28
CA LEU A 110 16.19 -2.90 8.63
C LEU A 110 17.26 -2.22 9.50
N ASP A 111 18.37 -2.91 9.75
CA ASP A 111 19.52 -2.32 10.43
C ASP A 111 20.19 -1.28 9.52
N LEU A 112 20.14 -0.01 9.91
CA LEU A 112 20.64 1.10 9.11
C LEU A 112 22.17 1.20 9.07
N GLN A 113 22.89 0.39 9.84
CA GLN A 113 24.35 0.39 9.88
C GLN A 113 24.93 -0.73 9.00
N VAL A 114 24.38 -1.93 9.13
CA VAL A 114 24.92 -3.15 8.51
C VAL A 114 23.82 -4.00 7.83
N GLY A 115 22.68 -3.41 7.57
CA GLY A 115 21.46 -4.11 7.12
C GLY A 115 21.51 -4.68 5.72
N VAL A 116 22.49 -4.31 4.88
CA VAL A 116 22.54 -4.79 3.49
C VAL A 116 23.89 -5.41 3.19
N GLU A 117 23.92 -6.71 2.89
CA GLU A 117 25.11 -7.41 2.43
C GLU A 117 25.04 -7.66 0.93
N LYS A 118 26.10 -7.30 0.22
CA LYS A 118 26.22 -7.42 -1.25
C LYS A 118 27.37 -8.31 -1.66
N LYS A 119 27.21 -8.97 -2.80
CA LYS A 119 28.29 -9.56 -3.61
C LYS A 119 28.33 -8.84 -4.96
N GLY A 120 29.30 -7.95 -5.15
CA GLY A 120 29.30 -7.04 -6.29
C GLY A 120 28.04 -6.13 -6.24
N ASN A 121 27.28 -6.13 -7.32
CA ASN A 121 26.04 -5.31 -7.42
C ASN A 121 24.77 -6.04 -6.95
N ARG A 122 24.90 -7.27 -6.43
CA ARG A 122 23.76 -8.07 -5.99
C ARG A 122 23.64 -8.05 -4.47
N ILE A 123 22.44 -7.72 -3.95
CA ILE A 123 22.10 -7.96 -2.55
C ILE A 123 22.00 -9.49 -2.35
N VAL A 124 22.67 -10.03 -1.34
CA VAL A 124 22.60 -11.45 -1.00
C VAL A 124 21.78 -11.70 0.25
N ARG A 125 21.80 -10.75 1.21
CA ARG A 125 20.94 -10.81 2.40
C ARG A 125 20.69 -9.43 2.97
N ILE A 126 19.63 -9.33 3.77
CA ILE A 126 19.34 -8.18 4.60
C ILE A 126 19.29 -8.60 6.06
N ARG A 127 19.73 -7.70 6.96
CA ARG A 127 19.74 -7.90 8.42
C ARG A 127 18.83 -6.88 9.07
N MET A 128 18.05 -7.34 10.05
CA MET A 128 17.19 -6.51 10.86
C MET A 128 17.90 -6.07 12.15
N GLU A 129 17.42 -5.01 12.78
CA GLU A 129 17.94 -4.48 14.06
C GLU A 129 17.97 -5.53 15.19
N ASN A 130 17.02 -6.46 15.18
CA ASN A 130 16.97 -7.58 16.14
C ASN A 130 17.92 -8.73 15.81
N GLY A 131 18.76 -8.58 14.78
CA GLY A 131 19.75 -9.56 14.34
C GLY A 131 19.23 -10.65 13.41
N ARG A 132 17.94 -10.70 13.11
CA ARG A 132 17.40 -11.62 12.09
C ARG A 132 17.96 -11.29 10.72
N VAL A 133 18.12 -12.33 9.91
CA VAL A 133 18.67 -12.23 8.55
C VAL A 133 17.73 -12.89 7.57
N TYR A 134 17.50 -12.20 6.45
CA TYR A 134 16.68 -12.70 5.35
C TYR A 134 17.49 -12.76 4.07
N GLU A 135 17.37 -13.88 3.37
CA GLU A 135 18.04 -14.11 2.09
C GLU A 135 17.01 -14.23 0.96
N GLY A 136 17.33 -13.63 -0.17
CA GLY A 136 16.46 -13.64 -1.33
C GLY A 136 17.20 -13.51 -2.65
N HIS A 137 16.51 -13.86 -3.72
CA HIS A 137 17.03 -13.65 -5.06
C HIS A 137 16.74 -12.25 -5.60
N MET A 138 15.64 -11.67 -5.15
CA MET A 138 15.17 -10.33 -5.50
C MET A 138 14.73 -9.61 -4.24
N TYR A 139 14.99 -8.31 -4.20
CA TYR A 139 14.59 -7.42 -3.12
C TYR A 139 13.83 -6.25 -3.72
N ILE A 140 12.75 -5.86 -3.06
CA ILE A 140 11.91 -4.74 -3.45
C ILE A 140 11.82 -3.81 -2.23
N ASP A 141 12.27 -2.57 -2.39
CA ASP A 141 12.03 -1.53 -1.42
C ASP A 141 10.65 -0.90 -1.72
N ALA A 142 9.71 -1.12 -0.83
CA ALA A 142 8.36 -0.56 -0.89
C ALA A 142 8.08 0.34 0.33
N THR A 143 9.15 0.85 0.96
CA THR A 143 9.05 1.78 2.09
C THR A 143 8.92 3.23 1.60
N TYR A 144 8.55 4.13 2.50
CA TYR A 144 8.55 5.57 2.22
C TYR A 144 9.96 6.15 2.27
N GLU A 145 10.81 5.60 3.15
CA GLU A 145 12.15 6.11 3.43
C GLU A 145 13.17 5.72 2.35
N GLY A 146 13.01 4.54 1.74
CA GLY A 146 13.95 4.02 0.76
C GLY A 146 15.29 3.57 1.36
N ASP A 147 15.28 3.15 2.62
CA ASP A 147 16.50 2.79 3.36
C ASP A 147 17.24 1.61 2.73
N LEU A 148 16.51 0.60 2.27
CA LEU A 148 17.09 -0.54 1.56
C LEU A 148 17.77 -0.10 0.26
N MET A 149 17.14 0.77 -0.48
CA MET A 149 17.67 1.34 -1.72
C MET A 149 18.96 2.11 -1.46
N ALA A 150 18.96 2.99 -0.43
CA ALA A 150 20.11 3.80 -0.05
C ALA A 150 21.29 2.94 0.40
N LEU A 151 21.06 1.96 1.29
CA LEU A 151 22.08 1.04 1.78
C LEU A 151 22.61 0.10 0.68
N ALA A 152 21.80 -0.20 -0.33
CA ALA A 152 22.23 -0.94 -1.50
C ALA A 152 23.18 -0.14 -2.42
N GLY A 153 23.31 1.18 -2.21
CA GLY A 153 24.15 2.07 -3.00
C GLY A 153 23.51 2.47 -4.33
N VAL A 154 22.20 2.47 -4.40
CA VAL A 154 21.45 3.06 -5.54
C VAL A 154 21.53 4.57 -5.42
N SER A 155 21.76 5.26 -6.53
CA SER A 155 21.79 6.72 -6.55
C SER A 155 20.40 7.30 -6.27
N TYR A 156 20.33 8.28 -5.40
CA TYR A 156 19.08 8.97 -5.06
C TYR A 156 19.36 10.44 -4.74
N THR A 157 18.31 11.25 -4.72
CA THR A 157 18.33 12.65 -4.30
C THR A 157 17.39 12.84 -3.10
N VAL A 158 17.70 13.83 -2.27
CA VAL A 158 16.88 14.21 -1.11
C VAL A 158 16.37 15.63 -1.31
N GLY A 159 15.06 15.78 -1.15
CA GLY A 159 14.39 17.05 -1.32
C GLY A 159 14.23 17.43 -2.79
N ARG A 160 13.83 18.69 -3.02
CA ARG A 160 13.70 19.26 -4.35
C ARG A 160 15.05 19.79 -4.83
N GLU A 161 15.40 19.48 -6.06
CA GLU A 161 16.56 20.05 -6.74
C GLU A 161 16.40 21.55 -6.99
N ALA A 162 17.51 22.23 -7.27
CA ALA A 162 17.49 23.64 -7.62
C ALA A 162 16.76 23.86 -8.96
N ASN A 163 15.93 24.90 -9.03
CA ASN A 163 15.18 25.26 -10.25
C ASN A 163 16.06 25.35 -11.49
N ALA A 164 17.30 25.84 -11.32
CA ALA A 164 18.28 26.00 -12.41
C ALA A 164 18.65 24.66 -13.08
N LEU A 165 18.47 23.49 -12.40
CA LEU A 165 18.85 22.19 -12.96
C LEU A 165 18.00 21.81 -14.18
N TYR A 166 16.72 22.18 -14.17
CA TYR A 166 15.77 21.91 -15.25
C TYR A 166 15.21 23.18 -15.89
N GLY A 167 15.79 24.37 -15.58
CA GLY A 167 15.34 25.65 -16.12
C GLY A 167 13.94 26.06 -15.63
N GLU A 168 13.53 25.64 -14.47
CA GLU A 168 12.26 26.02 -13.85
C GLU A 168 12.34 27.45 -13.30
N THR A 169 11.22 28.19 -13.34
CA THR A 169 11.10 29.60 -12.87
C THR A 169 10.35 29.66 -11.55
#